data_01a6e3c18f352635f27ec214c02e147a
#
_entry.id   01a6e3c18f352635f27ec214c02e147a
#
_cell.length_a   1.000
_cell.length_b   1.000
_cell.length_c   1.000
_cell.angle_alpha   90.00
_cell.angle_beta   90.00
_cell.angle_gamma   90.00
#
_symmetry.space_group_name_H-M   'P 1'
#
loop_
_entity.id
_entity.type
_entity.pdbx_description
1 polymer ?
#
loop_
_entity_poly.entity_id
_entity_poly.type
_entity_poly.pdbx_seq_one_letter_code
_entity_poly.pdbx_strand_id
1 'polypeptide(L)'
;FISDSVMRTHEGVLAHDISSNRALKNRQSLEEIGAESLICVPIRSEDRVLGLVHLYSTDPTKALQRDDLEFTLAVAHQLSQVVTEMKQRESLIVENERLRENLRAETSLIGQSLGMDQIKQQIARVASTHATVLVRGESGVGKELVARAIHLNSPRKLGPLICLNCAALTESLLESELFGHEKGAFTGATEQKIGKFEAAHDGTIFLDEIGEMKPGTQAKLLRVLEGQPFERVGGGKSIQVDVRVVAATNVDLENAVQDGRFRRDLYYRLHVVEIKVPSLRDRKEDIPLLANYFLERLSHEVGRRIRGFSDEAMRKLMRYDWPGNVRELKNLIERAVVLGTSEEITETD
;
A
#
# COMPACT_ATOMS: atom_id res chain seq x y z
N PHE A 1 -42.28 1.30 18.25
CA PHE A 1 -42.77 0.46 19.39
C PHE A 1 -42.38 -1.03 19.18
N ILE A 2 -42.88 -1.72 18.12
CA ILE A 2 -42.49 -3.12 17.87
C ILE A 2 -41.00 -3.19 17.49
N SER A 3 -40.57 -2.36 16.52
CA SER A 3 -39.16 -2.25 16.14
C SER A 3 -38.26 -1.90 17.32
N ASP A 4 -38.66 -0.95 18.16
CA ASP A 4 -37.90 -0.55 19.35
C ASP A 4 -37.87 -1.67 20.40
N SER A 5 -38.96 -2.45 20.53
CA SER A 5 -39.00 -3.63 21.39
C SER A 5 -38.02 -4.68 20.90
N VAL A 6 -38.09 -5.04 19.61
CA VAL A 6 -37.20 -6.03 18.98
C VAL A 6 -35.73 -5.58 19.04
N MET A 7 -35.45 -4.29 18.82
CA MET A 7 -34.12 -3.70 18.97
C MET A 7 -33.56 -3.81 20.40
N ARG A 8 -34.44 -3.77 21.41
CA ARG A 8 -34.05 -3.82 22.83
C ARG A 8 -33.98 -5.22 23.38
N THR A 9 -34.97 -6.09 23.01
CA THR A 9 -35.04 -7.47 23.52
C THR A 9 -34.23 -8.45 22.71
N HIS A 10 -33.90 -8.09 21.44
CA HIS A 10 -33.26 -8.96 20.47
C HIS A 10 -34.09 -10.20 20.11
N GLU A 11 -35.41 -10.20 20.39
CA GLU A 11 -36.31 -11.27 20.13
C GLU A 11 -37.30 -10.95 19.01
N GLY A 12 -37.72 -11.95 18.25
CA GLY A 12 -38.76 -11.81 17.22
C GLY A 12 -40.13 -11.62 17.86
N VAL A 13 -40.94 -10.74 17.29
CA VAL A 13 -42.30 -10.44 17.74
C VAL A 13 -43.30 -10.79 16.63
N LEU A 14 -44.34 -11.53 17.01
CA LEU A 14 -45.55 -11.78 16.21
C LEU A 14 -46.70 -10.98 16.84
N ALA A 15 -47.39 -10.19 16.07
CA ALA A 15 -48.58 -9.44 16.49
C ALA A 15 -49.77 -9.78 15.60
N HIS A 16 -50.87 -10.17 16.25
CA HIS A 16 -52.18 -10.42 15.63
C HIS A 16 -53.14 -9.26 15.93
N ASP A 17 -54.24 -9.18 15.15
CA ASP A 17 -55.33 -8.23 15.36
C ASP A 17 -54.86 -6.79 15.55
N ILE A 18 -54.00 -6.29 14.64
CA ILE A 18 -53.40 -4.95 14.72
C ILE A 18 -54.50 -3.90 14.77
N SER A 19 -55.61 -4.10 14.06
CA SER A 19 -56.78 -3.21 14.01
C SER A 19 -57.49 -3.07 15.37
N SER A 20 -57.44 -4.10 16.24
CA SER A 20 -58.06 -4.10 17.56
C SER A 20 -57.07 -3.71 18.69
N ASN A 21 -55.78 -3.75 18.46
CA ASN A 21 -54.74 -3.47 19.47
C ASN A 21 -54.54 -1.96 19.67
N ARG A 22 -54.94 -1.44 20.86
CA ARG A 22 -54.83 -0.02 21.27
C ARG A 22 -53.42 0.56 21.09
N ALA A 23 -52.37 -0.23 21.22
CA ALA A 23 -50.98 0.24 21.14
C ALA A 23 -50.49 0.35 19.70
N LEU A 24 -51.15 -0.31 18.75
CA LEU A 24 -50.77 -0.43 17.34
C LEU A 24 -51.72 0.32 16.40
N LYS A 25 -53.01 0.47 16.80
CA LYS A 25 -54.09 1.04 15.99
C LYS A 25 -53.89 2.48 15.51
N ASN A 26 -53.10 3.30 16.21
CA ASN A 26 -52.89 4.73 15.85
C ASN A 26 -51.56 4.97 15.13
N ARG A 27 -50.99 3.99 14.43
CA ARG A 27 -49.73 4.16 13.68
C ARG A 27 -50.01 4.30 12.21
N GLN A 28 -49.87 5.51 11.70
CA GLN A 28 -50.14 5.92 10.32
C GLN A 28 -49.51 4.94 9.30
N SER A 29 -48.28 4.45 9.55
CA SER A 29 -47.58 3.48 8.67
C SER A 29 -48.20 2.09 8.63
N LEU A 30 -48.90 1.63 9.68
CA LEU A 30 -49.61 0.32 9.69
C LEU A 30 -51.02 0.42 9.11
N GLU A 31 -51.68 1.58 9.31
CA GLU A 31 -52.98 1.87 8.73
C GLU A 31 -52.85 2.07 7.20
N GLU A 32 -51.83 2.75 6.70
CA GLU A 32 -51.57 2.90 5.28
C GLU A 32 -51.31 1.58 4.56
N ILE A 33 -50.70 0.59 5.23
CA ILE A 33 -50.44 -0.75 4.68
C ILE A 33 -51.68 -1.65 4.83
N GLY A 34 -52.61 -1.35 5.71
CA GLY A 34 -53.78 -2.19 6.02
C GLY A 34 -53.39 -3.53 6.64
N ALA A 35 -52.37 -3.53 7.49
CA ALA A 35 -51.84 -4.74 8.09
C ALA A 35 -52.75 -5.31 9.17
N GLU A 36 -53.16 -6.58 9.05
CA GLU A 36 -53.98 -7.34 10.03
C GLU A 36 -53.06 -8.13 10.97
N SER A 37 -51.93 -8.62 10.49
CA SER A 37 -50.90 -9.27 11.33
C SER A 37 -49.47 -8.87 10.87
N LEU A 38 -48.54 -8.93 11.81
CA LEU A 38 -47.16 -8.48 11.60
C LEU A 38 -46.19 -9.43 12.32
N ILE A 39 -45.12 -9.76 11.63
CA ILE A 39 -43.90 -10.33 12.22
C ILE A 39 -42.78 -9.27 12.11
N CYS A 40 -42.04 -9.06 13.18
CA CYS A 40 -40.82 -8.28 13.20
C CYS A 40 -39.70 -9.10 13.85
N VAL A 41 -38.64 -9.38 13.10
CA VAL A 41 -37.51 -10.16 13.61
C VAL A 41 -36.20 -9.41 13.39
N PRO A 42 -35.22 -9.54 14.31
CA PRO A 42 -33.95 -8.89 14.19
C PRO A 42 -33.01 -9.67 13.26
N ILE A 43 -32.30 -8.95 12.40
CA ILE A 43 -31.08 -9.42 11.73
C ILE A 43 -29.95 -9.11 12.70
N ARG A 44 -29.38 -10.11 13.35
CA ARG A 44 -28.36 -9.90 14.39
C ARG A 44 -27.08 -10.67 14.13
N SER A 45 -25.96 -10.06 14.48
CA SER A 45 -24.65 -10.71 14.53
C SER A 45 -24.12 -10.57 15.95
N GLU A 46 -23.91 -11.71 16.61
CA GLU A 46 -23.56 -11.76 18.05
C GLU A 46 -24.55 -10.93 18.89
N ASP A 47 -24.08 -9.88 19.59
CA ASP A 47 -24.88 -9.01 20.45
C ASP A 47 -25.39 -7.73 19.76
N ARG A 48 -25.21 -7.58 18.44
CA ARG A 48 -25.67 -6.39 17.72
C ARG A 48 -26.78 -6.69 16.74
N VAL A 49 -27.84 -5.85 16.78
CA VAL A 49 -28.88 -5.85 15.73
C VAL A 49 -28.39 -5.04 14.55
N LEU A 50 -28.26 -5.69 13.40
CA LEU A 50 -27.82 -5.11 12.12
C LEU A 50 -28.96 -4.47 11.34
N GLY A 51 -30.17 -4.95 11.56
CA GLY A 51 -31.40 -4.52 10.89
C GLY A 51 -32.61 -5.28 11.38
N LEU A 52 -33.76 -5.01 10.79
CA LEU A 52 -35.03 -5.68 11.11
C LEU A 52 -35.66 -6.21 9.82
N VAL A 53 -36.28 -7.37 9.89
CA VAL A 53 -37.18 -7.89 8.86
C VAL A 53 -38.61 -7.76 9.35
N HIS A 54 -39.45 -7.08 8.53
CA HIS A 54 -40.87 -6.92 8.78
C HIS A 54 -41.64 -7.74 7.72
N LEU A 55 -42.53 -8.57 8.16
CA LEU A 55 -43.49 -9.30 7.32
C LEU A 55 -44.90 -8.91 7.73
N TYR A 56 -45.74 -8.56 6.76
CA TYR A 56 -47.10 -8.11 7.00
C TYR A 56 -48.09 -9.03 6.25
N SER A 57 -49.24 -9.30 6.85
CA SER A 57 -50.40 -9.83 6.14
C SER A 57 -51.53 -8.81 6.20
N THR A 58 -52.16 -8.56 5.04
CA THR A 58 -53.31 -7.68 4.87
C THR A 58 -54.61 -8.44 4.70
N ASP A 59 -54.55 -9.80 4.67
CA ASP A 59 -55.70 -10.66 4.51
C ASP A 59 -56.07 -11.27 5.88
N PRO A 60 -57.26 -10.94 6.41
CA PRO A 60 -57.73 -11.46 7.69
C PRO A 60 -57.82 -12.99 7.74
N THR A 61 -58.01 -13.65 6.57
CA THR A 61 -58.13 -15.11 6.47
C THR A 61 -56.75 -15.81 6.45
N LYS A 62 -55.69 -15.04 6.24
CA LYS A 62 -54.30 -15.51 6.17
C LYS A 62 -53.42 -14.79 7.22
N ALA A 63 -53.88 -14.76 8.44
CA ALA A 63 -53.11 -14.22 9.53
C ALA A 63 -51.79 -14.99 9.72
N LEU A 64 -50.69 -14.26 9.91
CA LEU A 64 -49.36 -14.84 10.15
C LEU A 64 -49.38 -15.69 11.44
N GLN A 65 -48.71 -16.84 11.39
CA GLN A 65 -48.69 -17.80 12.48
C GLN A 65 -47.28 -17.99 13.04
N ARG A 66 -47.16 -18.87 14.05
CA ARG A 66 -45.88 -19.15 14.70
C ARG A 66 -44.87 -19.78 13.74
N ASP A 67 -45.31 -20.58 12.82
CA ASP A 67 -44.45 -21.20 11.80
C ASP A 67 -43.85 -20.13 10.87
N ASP A 68 -44.62 -19.09 10.54
CA ASP A 68 -44.13 -17.95 9.75
C ASP A 68 -43.08 -17.15 10.51
N LEU A 69 -43.24 -17.01 11.84
CA LEU A 69 -42.22 -16.38 12.70
C LEU A 69 -40.94 -17.23 12.71
N GLU A 70 -41.03 -18.54 12.88
CA GLU A 70 -39.84 -19.41 12.87
C GLU A 70 -39.15 -19.43 11.51
N PHE A 71 -39.90 -19.41 10.42
CA PHE A 71 -39.35 -19.27 9.07
C PHE A 71 -38.66 -17.91 8.89
N THR A 72 -39.30 -16.82 9.31
CA THR A 72 -38.74 -15.46 9.19
C THR A 72 -37.45 -15.29 10.03
N LEU A 73 -37.41 -15.94 11.21
CA LEU A 73 -36.17 -15.97 12.03
C LEU A 73 -35.05 -16.73 11.34
N ALA A 74 -35.35 -17.85 10.67
CA ALA A 74 -34.35 -18.59 9.89
C ALA A 74 -33.81 -17.76 8.73
N VAL A 75 -34.68 -17.05 8.00
CA VAL A 75 -34.28 -16.12 6.92
C VAL A 75 -33.45 -14.99 7.48
N ALA A 76 -33.84 -14.35 8.61
CA ALA A 76 -33.11 -13.29 9.24
C ALA A 76 -31.70 -13.73 9.69
N HIS A 77 -31.55 -14.98 10.14
CA HIS A 77 -30.26 -15.56 10.48
C HIS A 77 -29.35 -15.70 9.25
N GLN A 78 -29.87 -16.19 8.13
CA GLN A 78 -29.11 -16.28 6.87
C GLN A 78 -28.70 -14.88 6.38
N LEU A 79 -29.61 -13.91 6.41
CA LEU A 79 -29.33 -12.51 6.06
C LEU A 79 -28.24 -11.91 6.94
N SER A 80 -28.20 -12.27 8.23
CA SER A 80 -27.18 -11.79 9.17
C SER A 80 -25.77 -12.16 8.72
N GLN A 81 -25.56 -13.37 8.27
CA GLN A 81 -24.24 -13.82 7.78
C GLN A 81 -23.81 -12.99 6.56
N VAL A 82 -24.71 -12.84 5.58
CA VAL A 82 -24.41 -12.06 4.36
C VAL A 82 -24.15 -10.59 4.68
N VAL A 83 -24.98 -9.96 5.51
CA VAL A 83 -24.82 -8.55 5.90
C VAL A 83 -23.53 -8.32 6.68
N THR A 84 -23.16 -9.26 7.56
CA THR A 84 -21.90 -9.18 8.32
C THR A 84 -20.70 -9.28 7.38
N GLU A 85 -20.70 -10.22 6.45
CA GLU A 85 -19.64 -10.38 5.46
C GLU A 85 -19.51 -9.15 4.56
N MET A 86 -20.64 -8.60 4.09
CA MET A 86 -20.64 -7.36 3.28
C MET A 86 -20.05 -6.17 4.04
N LYS A 87 -20.43 -5.98 5.31
CA LYS A 87 -19.89 -4.88 6.14
C LYS A 87 -18.39 -5.04 6.41
N GLN A 88 -17.92 -6.26 6.66
CA GLN A 88 -16.50 -6.53 6.82
C GLN A 88 -15.73 -6.22 5.54
N ARG A 89 -16.26 -6.66 4.39
CA ARG A 89 -15.65 -6.36 3.09
C ARG A 89 -15.58 -4.86 2.80
N GLU A 90 -16.66 -4.14 3.08
CA GLU A 90 -16.72 -2.68 2.91
C GLU A 90 -15.70 -1.97 3.82
N SER A 91 -15.62 -2.36 5.08
CA SER A 91 -14.63 -1.84 6.02
C SER A 91 -13.19 -2.09 5.56
N LEU A 92 -12.90 -3.29 5.03
CA LEU A 92 -11.58 -3.62 4.48
C LEU A 92 -11.26 -2.80 3.22
N ILE A 93 -12.24 -2.52 2.37
CA ILE A 93 -12.05 -1.67 1.19
C ILE A 93 -11.69 -0.24 1.62
N VAL A 94 -12.47 0.35 2.53
CA VAL A 94 -12.23 1.71 3.04
C VAL A 94 -10.85 1.82 3.71
N GLU A 95 -10.49 0.84 4.55
CA GLU A 95 -9.17 0.82 5.18
C GLU A 95 -8.04 0.65 4.17
N ASN A 96 -8.22 -0.20 3.16
CA ASN A 96 -7.24 -0.38 2.10
C ASN A 96 -7.06 0.91 1.26
N GLU A 97 -8.16 1.62 0.96
CA GLU A 97 -8.09 2.91 0.28
C GLU A 97 -7.36 3.96 1.12
N ARG A 98 -7.67 4.04 2.40
CA ARG A 98 -6.99 4.93 3.36
C ARG A 98 -5.49 4.63 3.45
N LEU A 99 -5.12 3.36 3.57
CA LEU A 99 -3.72 2.94 3.61
C LEU A 99 -3.00 3.29 2.29
N ARG A 100 -3.68 3.14 1.15
CA ARG A 100 -3.15 3.53 -0.16
C ARG A 100 -2.98 5.04 -0.31
N GLU A 101 -3.90 5.85 0.21
CA GLU A 101 -3.78 7.31 0.21
C GLU A 101 -2.61 7.78 1.08
N ASN A 102 -2.44 7.19 2.25
CA ASN A 102 -1.28 7.45 3.10
C ASN A 102 0.03 7.09 2.39
N LEU A 103 0.09 5.91 1.75
CA LEU A 103 1.25 5.52 0.94
C LEU A 103 1.50 6.48 -0.24
N ARG A 104 0.46 6.97 -0.91
CA ARG A 104 0.60 7.96 -1.99
C ARG A 104 1.18 9.29 -1.48
N ALA A 105 0.72 9.77 -0.32
CA ALA A 105 1.27 10.97 0.30
C ALA A 105 2.75 10.79 0.65
N GLU A 106 3.14 9.62 1.16
CA GLU A 106 4.54 9.28 1.45
C GLU A 106 5.41 9.09 0.20
N THR A 107 4.81 8.75 -0.93
CA THR A 107 5.51 8.47 -2.19
C THR A 107 5.49 9.62 -3.17
N SER A 108 4.95 10.78 -2.79
CA SER A 108 4.94 11.95 -3.67
C SER A 108 6.36 12.45 -3.96
N LEU A 109 6.68 12.57 -5.26
CA LEU A 109 7.93 13.17 -5.71
C LEU A 109 7.86 14.69 -5.52
N ILE A 110 8.45 15.16 -4.41
CA ILE A 110 8.50 16.58 -4.06
C ILE A 110 9.63 17.25 -4.83
N GLY A 111 9.33 18.37 -5.46
CA GLY A 111 10.25 19.19 -6.25
C GLY A 111 9.50 19.91 -7.36
N GLN A 112 9.95 21.13 -7.66
CA GLN A 112 9.43 22.02 -8.72
C GLN A 112 10.52 22.43 -9.70
N SER A 113 11.76 21.93 -9.49
CA SER A 113 12.87 22.17 -10.40
C SER A 113 12.59 21.55 -11.78
N LEU A 114 13.18 22.14 -12.82
CA LEU A 114 13.07 21.65 -14.19
C LEU A 114 13.48 20.16 -14.29
N GLY A 115 14.53 19.76 -13.57
CA GLY A 115 14.99 18.37 -13.53
C GLY A 115 13.94 17.42 -12.95
N MET A 116 13.21 17.83 -11.89
CA MET A 116 12.15 17.02 -11.30
C MET A 116 10.91 16.96 -12.20
N ASP A 117 10.57 18.03 -12.89
CA ASP A 117 9.45 18.03 -13.84
C ASP A 117 9.73 17.13 -15.04
N GLN A 118 10.95 17.09 -15.54
CA GLN A 118 11.38 16.15 -16.58
C GLN A 118 11.25 14.69 -16.11
N ILE A 119 11.65 14.38 -14.86
CA ILE A 119 11.47 13.05 -14.27
C ILE A 119 9.99 12.67 -14.18
N LYS A 120 9.11 13.56 -13.70
CA LYS A 120 7.67 13.33 -13.63
C LYS A 120 7.08 13.00 -15.01
N GLN A 121 7.51 13.73 -16.05
CA GLN A 121 7.09 13.46 -17.42
C GLN A 121 7.63 12.11 -17.95
N GLN A 122 8.89 11.77 -17.67
CA GLN A 122 9.46 10.47 -18.03
C GLN A 122 8.72 9.31 -17.35
N ILE A 123 8.43 9.45 -16.05
CA ILE A 123 7.63 8.49 -15.29
C ILE A 123 6.25 8.28 -15.95
N ALA A 124 5.54 9.37 -16.28
CA ALA A 124 4.23 9.29 -16.90
C ALA A 124 4.25 8.52 -18.24
N ARG A 125 5.30 8.72 -19.04
CA ARG A 125 5.48 8.01 -20.33
C ARG A 125 5.83 6.53 -20.15
N VAL A 126 6.75 6.20 -19.21
CA VAL A 126 7.25 4.83 -19.06
C VAL A 126 6.31 3.97 -18.23
N ALA A 127 5.51 4.58 -17.34
CA ALA A 127 4.65 3.83 -16.42
C ALA A 127 3.65 2.91 -17.15
N SER A 128 3.11 3.34 -18.29
CA SER A 128 2.15 2.56 -19.09
C SER A 128 2.77 1.39 -19.85
N THR A 129 4.11 1.27 -19.91
CA THR A 129 4.84 0.24 -20.64
C THR A 129 5.30 -0.89 -19.72
N HIS A 130 5.71 -2.03 -20.31
CA HIS A 130 6.37 -3.13 -19.58
C HIS A 130 7.91 -3.03 -19.60
N ALA A 131 8.46 -1.94 -20.15
CA ALA A 131 9.90 -1.77 -20.28
C ALA A 131 10.59 -1.78 -18.90
N THR A 132 11.77 -2.40 -18.84
CA THR A 132 12.69 -2.29 -17.72
C THR A 132 13.18 -0.86 -17.58
N VAL A 133 13.22 -0.34 -16.37
CA VAL A 133 13.68 1.01 -16.07
C VAL A 133 14.91 0.96 -15.18
N LEU A 134 15.97 1.65 -15.59
CA LEU A 134 17.17 1.86 -14.81
C LEU A 134 17.15 3.28 -14.23
N VAL A 135 17.06 3.38 -12.89
CA VAL A 135 17.08 4.65 -12.16
C VAL A 135 18.50 4.93 -11.68
N ARG A 136 19.15 5.98 -12.22
CA ARG A 136 20.51 6.35 -11.84
C ARG A 136 20.52 7.61 -10.98
N GLY A 137 21.43 7.68 -10.03
CA GLY A 137 21.63 8.86 -9.18
C GLY A 137 22.35 8.51 -7.89
N GLU A 138 22.87 9.54 -7.24
CA GLU A 138 23.60 9.41 -5.98
C GLU A 138 22.75 8.76 -4.89
N SER A 139 23.43 8.31 -3.82
CA SER A 139 22.72 7.81 -2.64
C SER A 139 21.88 8.93 -2.01
N GLY A 140 20.65 8.60 -1.58
CA GLY A 140 19.78 9.55 -0.89
C GLY A 140 19.02 10.54 -1.77
N VAL A 141 19.10 10.46 -3.12
CA VAL A 141 18.36 11.37 -4.03
C VAL A 141 16.88 11.06 -4.16
N GLY A 142 16.44 9.83 -3.77
CA GLY A 142 15.05 9.38 -3.85
C GLY A 142 14.76 8.38 -4.97
N LYS A 143 15.73 7.54 -5.39
CA LYS A 143 15.56 6.51 -6.44
C LYS A 143 14.38 5.58 -6.17
N GLU A 144 14.17 5.17 -4.91
CA GLU A 144 13.03 4.34 -4.51
C GLU A 144 11.69 5.04 -4.73
N LEU A 145 11.58 6.35 -4.47
CA LEU A 145 10.35 7.12 -4.71
C LEU A 145 10.01 7.16 -6.21
N VAL A 146 11.04 7.25 -7.07
CA VAL A 146 10.85 7.15 -8.53
C VAL A 146 10.27 5.78 -8.92
N ALA A 147 10.83 4.69 -8.38
CA ALA A 147 10.33 3.34 -8.64
C ALA A 147 8.88 3.15 -8.16
N ARG A 148 8.55 3.65 -6.96
CA ARG A 148 7.18 3.66 -6.42
C ARG A 148 6.24 4.45 -7.32
N ALA A 149 6.66 5.64 -7.78
CA ALA A 149 5.86 6.46 -8.68
C ALA A 149 5.61 5.77 -10.03
N ILE A 150 6.60 5.05 -10.59
CA ILE A 150 6.44 4.23 -11.80
C ILE A 150 5.40 3.14 -11.57
N HIS A 151 5.49 2.41 -10.47
CA HIS A 151 4.54 1.33 -10.14
C HIS A 151 3.11 1.86 -9.97
N LEU A 152 2.92 2.92 -9.17
CA LEU A 152 1.60 3.50 -8.86
C LEU A 152 0.89 4.08 -10.10
N ASN A 153 1.65 4.51 -11.11
CA ASN A 153 1.10 5.00 -12.38
C ASN A 153 1.04 3.92 -13.48
N SER A 154 1.35 2.66 -13.15
CA SER A 154 1.38 1.55 -14.11
C SER A 154 0.06 0.76 -14.13
N PRO A 155 -0.19 -0.06 -15.18
CA PRO A 155 -1.29 -1.02 -15.19
C PRO A 155 -1.22 -2.02 -14.02
N ARG A 156 -0.02 -2.25 -13.45
CA ARG A 156 0.24 -3.17 -12.34
C ARG A 156 0.11 -2.52 -10.94
N LYS A 157 -0.46 -1.32 -10.84
CA LYS A 157 -0.60 -0.55 -9.58
C LYS A 157 -1.39 -1.25 -8.48
N LEU A 158 -2.18 -2.26 -8.82
CA LEU A 158 -2.93 -3.08 -7.86
C LEU A 158 -2.17 -4.34 -7.43
N GLY A 159 -1.13 -4.72 -8.19
CA GLY A 159 -0.25 -5.84 -7.85
C GLY A 159 0.78 -5.46 -6.79
N PRO A 160 1.59 -6.44 -6.36
CA PRO A 160 2.62 -6.21 -5.36
C PRO A 160 3.75 -5.32 -5.90
N LEU A 161 4.28 -4.43 -5.04
CA LEU A 161 5.57 -3.77 -5.23
C LEU A 161 6.55 -4.33 -4.21
N ILE A 162 7.51 -5.11 -4.68
CA ILE A 162 8.52 -5.73 -3.85
C ILE A 162 9.84 -4.96 -4.00
N CYS A 163 10.39 -4.45 -2.89
CA CYS A 163 11.66 -3.73 -2.88
C CYS A 163 12.76 -4.61 -2.24
N LEU A 164 13.94 -4.62 -2.86
CA LEU A 164 15.11 -5.31 -2.35
C LEU A 164 16.36 -4.48 -2.61
N ASN A 165 17.20 -4.31 -1.57
CA ASN A 165 18.53 -3.70 -1.71
C ASN A 165 19.58 -4.81 -1.89
N CYS A 166 20.28 -4.78 -3.04
CA CYS A 166 21.26 -5.80 -3.40
C CYS A 166 22.60 -5.66 -2.68
N ALA A 167 22.91 -4.49 -2.12
CA ALA A 167 24.14 -4.25 -1.36
C ALA A 167 24.05 -4.69 0.11
N ALA A 168 22.85 -4.85 0.65
CA ALA A 168 22.65 -5.12 2.08
C ALA A 168 22.92 -6.57 2.50
N LEU A 169 23.10 -7.49 1.55
CA LEU A 169 23.13 -8.94 1.78
C LEU A 169 24.40 -9.56 1.20
N THR A 170 24.85 -10.67 1.81
CA THR A 170 25.87 -11.54 1.20
C THR A 170 25.31 -12.21 -0.05
N GLU A 171 26.17 -12.65 -0.98
CA GLU A 171 25.74 -13.25 -2.25
C GLU A 171 24.75 -14.40 -2.08
N SER A 172 25.04 -15.34 -1.17
CA SER A 172 24.17 -16.49 -0.90
C SER A 172 22.81 -16.10 -0.31
N LEU A 173 22.79 -15.09 0.57
CA LEU A 173 21.54 -14.56 1.12
C LEU A 173 20.75 -13.78 0.07
N LEU A 174 21.42 -12.97 -0.76
CA LEU A 174 20.78 -12.23 -1.85
C LEU A 174 20.13 -13.20 -2.86
N GLU A 175 20.84 -14.27 -3.21
CA GLU A 175 20.30 -15.29 -4.12
C GLU A 175 19.07 -15.99 -3.52
N SER A 176 19.14 -16.35 -2.24
CA SER A 176 18.04 -16.95 -1.49
C SER A 176 16.85 -15.98 -1.34
N GLU A 177 17.08 -14.69 -1.11
CA GLU A 177 15.99 -13.69 -1.07
C GLU A 177 15.34 -13.50 -2.45
N LEU A 178 16.12 -13.38 -3.52
CA LEU A 178 15.61 -13.15 -4.86
C LEU A 178 14.82 -14.35 -5.40
N PHE A 179 15.42 -15.55 -5.35
CA PHE A 179 14.91 -16.74 -6.02
C PHE A 179 14.23 -17.74 -5.10
N GLY A 180 14.37 -17.55 -3.76
CA GLY A 180 13.88 -18.52 -2.78
C GLY A 180 14.83 -19.70 -2.58
N HIS A 181 14.53 -20.56 -1.62
CA HIS A 181 15.29 -21.77 -1.38
C HIS A 181 14.38 -22.93 -0.93
N GLU A 182 14.82 -24.15 -1.22
CA GLU A 182 14.23 -25.36 -0.70
C GLU A 182 14.81 -25.70 0.67
N LYS A 183 14.07 -26.48 1.45
CA LYS A 183 14.55 -27.00 2.75
C LYS A 183 15.85 -27.78 2.55
N GLY A 184 16.88 -27.43 3.34
CA GLY A 184 18.19 -28.07 3.28
C GLY A 184 19.14 -27.54 2.20
N ALA A 185 18.79 -26.46 1.49
CA ALA A 185 19.63 -25.88 0.43
C ALA A 185 21.00 -25.38 0.92
N PHE A 186 21.08 -24.94 2.17
CA PHE A 186 22.32 -24.52 2.83
C PHE A 186 22.18 -24.66 4.35
N THR A 187 23.28 -24.49 5.08
CA THR A 187 23.30 -24.55 6.57
C THR A 187 22.42 -23.41 7.13
N GLY A 188 21.28 -23.78 7.76
CA GLY A 188 20.28 -22.86 8.27
C GLY A 188 18.99 -22.79 7.45
N ALA A 189 18.90 -23.45 6.30
CA ALA A 189 17.66 -23.58 5.53
C ALA A 189 16.73 -24.65 6.13
N THR A 190 16.12 -24.34 7.26
CA THR A 190 15.23 -25.28 8.01
C THR A 190 13.88 -25.50 7.33
N GLU A 191 13.41 -24.52 6.55
CA GLU A 191 12.14 -24.52 5.85
C GLU A 191 12.31 -24.02 4.42
N GLN A 192 11.31 -24.28 3.56
CA GLN A 192 11.25 -23.72 2.23
C GLN A 192 10.89 -22.23 2.31
N LYS A 193 11.52 -21.38 1.49
CA LYS A 193 11.22 -19.95 1.40
C LYS A 193 10.88 -19.55 -0.04
N ILE A 194 9.78 -18.83 -0.20
CA ILE A 194 9.39 -18.19 -1.47
C ILE A 194 10.29 -16.98 -1.74
N GLY A 195 10.81 -16.86 -2.97
CA GLY A 195 11.66 -15.76 -3.38
C GLY A 195 10.89 -14.47 -3.71
N LYS A 196 11.61 -13.34 -3.72
CA LYS A 196 11.06 -12.02 -4.05
C LYS A 196 10.48 -11.94 -5.47
N PHE A 197 11.07 -12.68 -6.44
CA PHE A 197 10.51 -12.76 -7.79
C PHE A 197 9.16 -13.47 -7.82
N GLU A 198 8.99 -14.55 -7.07
CA GLU A 198 7.69 -15.22 -6.94
C GLU A 198 6.67 -14.30 -6.23
N ALA A 199 7.09 -13.63 -5.15
CA ALA A 199 6.25 -12.70 -4.42
C ALA A 199 5.84 -11.45 -5.23
N ALA A 200 6.63 -11.09 -6.26
CA ALA A 200 6.37 -9.96 -7.15
C ALA A 200 5.53 -10.35 -8.39
N HIS A 201 5.08 -11.60 -8.50
CA HIS A 201 4.29 -12.06 -9.65
C HIS A 201 3.08 -11.16 -9.90
N ASP A 202 2.81 -10.83 -11.18
CA ASP A 202 1.81 -9.86 -11.64
C ASP A 202 1.98 -8.43 -11.10
N GLY A 203 3.14 -8.14 -10.49
CA GLY A 203 3.47 -6.86 -9.90
C GLY A 203 4.75 -6.25 -10.46
N THR A 204 5.48 -5.56 -9.57
CA THR A 204 6.75 -4.89 -9.86
C THR A 204 7.78 -5.25 -8.81
N ILE A 205 9.00 -5.56 -9.23
CA ILE A 205 10.16 -5.67 -8.33
C ILE A 205 11.06 -4.46 -8.52
N PHE A 206 11.48 -3.85 -7.41
CA PHE A 206 12.48 -2.79 -7.37
C PHE A 206 13.78 -3.35 -6.77
N LEU A 207 14.84 -3.31 -7.56
CA LEU A 207 16.17 -3.77 -7.19
C LEU A 207 17.09 -2.56 -6.99
N ASP A 208 17.32 -2.18 -5.74
CA ASP A 208 18.21 -1.07 -5.40
C ASP A 208 19.65 -1.55 -5.34
N GLU A 209 20.56 -0.65 -5.72
CA GLU A 209 22.03 -0.87 -5.78
C GLU A 209 22.41 -2.12 -6.59
N ILE A 210 21.81 -2.25 -7.80
CA ILE A 210 22.01 -3.40 -8.69
C ILE A 210 23.49 -3.58 -9.10
N GLY A 211 24.27 -2.48 -9.14
CA GLY A 211 25.69 -2.49 -9.46
C GLY A 211 26.55 -3.26 -8.48
N GLU A 212 26.07 -3.52 -7.26
CA GLU A 212 26.78 -4.29 -6.21
C GLU A 212 26.55 -5.81 -6.30
N MET A 213 25.66 -6.24 -7.22
CA MET A 213 25.36 -7.66 -7.40
C MET A 213 26.55 -8.42 -7.96
N LYS A 214 26.82 -9.60 -7.43
CA LYS A 214 27.92 -10.47 -7.89
C LYS A 214 27.58 -11.20 -9.19
N PRO A 215 28.58 -11.57 -10.02
CA PRO A 215 28.38 -12.16 -11.34
C PRO A 215 27.50 -13.42 -11.38
N GLY A 216 27.55 -14.27 -10.33
CA GLY A 216 26.71 -15.46 -10.23
C GLY A 216 25.21 -15.13 -10.19
N THR A 217 24.84 -14.19 -9.34
CA THR A 217 23.46 -13.73 -9.21
C THR A 217 23.00 -12.92 -10.43
N GLN A 218 23.92 -12.18 -11.09
CA GLN A 218 23.64 -11.45 -12.33
C GLN A 218 23.17 -12.39 -13.45
N ALA A 219 23.78 -13.58 -13.58
CA ALA A 219 23.40 -14.57 -14.61
C ALA A 219 21.96 -15.10 -14.40
N LYS A 220 21.58 -15.35 -13.14
CA LYS A 220 20.19 -15.77 -12.81
C LYS A 220 19.18 -14.66 -13.04
N LEU A 221 19.53 -13.43 -12.69
CA LEU A 221 18.68 -12.25 -12.96
C LEU A 221 18.42 -12.08 -14.45
N LEU A 222 19.44 -12.24 -15.29
CA LEU A 222 19.30 -12.13 -16.76
C LEU A 222 18.23 -13.10 -17.27
N ARG A 223 18.22 -14.37 -16.81
CA ARG A 223 17.21 -15.36 -17.22
C ARG A 223 15.78 -14.90 -16.91
N VAL A 224 15.57 -14.32 -15.72
CA VAL A 224 14.25 -13.79 -15.34
C VAL A 224 13.86 -12.61 -16.23
N LEU A 225 14.80 -11.67 -16.52
CA LEU A 225 14.56 -10.54 -17.41
C LEU A 225 14.25 -10.96 -18.85
N GLU A 226 14.73 -12.12 -19.28
CA GLU A 226 14.43 -12.73 -20.60
C GLU A 226 13.11 -13.53 -20.59
N GLY A 227 12.40 -13.59 -19.45
CA GLY A 227 11.17 -14.36 -19.30
C GLY A 227 11.41 -15.86 -19.20
N GLN A 228 12.66 -16.30 -18.96
CA GLN A 228 13.00 -17.70 -18.78
C GLN A 228 12.67 -18.14 -17.34
N PRO A 229 12.30 -19.40 -17.14
CA PRO A 229 12.07 -19.94 -15.81
C PRO A 229 13.39 -20.04 -15.03
N PHE A 230 13.28 -19.92 -13.71
CA PHE A 230 14.37 -20.10 -12.77
C PHE A 230 14.02 -21.19 -11.74
N GLU A 231 14.99 -21.60 -10.94
CA GLU A 231 14.84 -22.58 -9.88
C GLU A 231 15.25 -21.97 -8.54
N ARG A 232 14.60 -22.41 -7.47
CA ARG A 232 15.01 -22.05 -6.10
C ARG A 232 16.39 -22.63 -5.80
N VAL A 233 17.10 -22.00 -4.88
CA VAL A 233 18.39 -22.52 -4.40
C VAL A 233 18.19 -23.91 -3.80
N GLY A 234 18.96 -24.90 -4.28
CA GLY A 234 18.83 -26.31 -3.87
C GLY A 234 17.61 -27.04 -4.42
N GLY A 235 16.84 -26.44 -5.31
CA GLY A 235 15.66 -27.04 -5.94
C GLY A 235 15.87 -27.39 -7.41
N GLY A 236 14.95 -28.21 -7.97
CA GLY A 236 14.90 -28.55 -9.39
C GLY A 236 13.56 -28.21 -10.04
N LYS A 237 12.65 -27.55 -9.31
CA LYS A 237 11.36 -27.14 -9.85
C LYS A 237 11.49 -25.81 -10.59
N SER A 238 11.18 -25.81 -11.88
CA SER A 238 11.15 -24.62 -12.73
C SER A 238 9.97 -23.71 -12.35
N ILE A 239 10.26 -22.43 -12.13
CA ILE A 239 9.30 -21.39 -11.75
C ILE A 239 9.36 -20.28 -12.78
N GLN A 240 8.20 -19.91 -13.31
CA GLN A 240 8.06 -18.80 -14.25
C GLN A 240 7.21 -17.71 -13.61
N VAL A 241 7.67 -16.46 -13.76
CA VAL A 241 7.01 -15.29 -13.20
C VAL A 241 6.82 -14.23 -14.28
N ASP A 242 5.73 -13.47 -14.17
CA ASP A 242 5.52 -12.24 -14.94
C ASP A 242 5.71 -11.05 -14.01
N VAL A 243 6.86 -10.39 -14.07
CA VAL A 243 7.26 -9.31 -13.16
C VAL A 243 7.83 -8.15 -13.95
N ARG A 244 7.37 -6.94 -13.67
CA ARG A 244 8.03 -5.72 -14.15
C ARG A 244 9.24 -5.42 -13.29
N VAL A 245 10.40 -5.15 -13.91
CA VAL A 245 11.63 -4.84 -13.19
C VAL A 245 11.94 -3.35 -13.29
N VAL A 246 12.20 -2.74 -12.14
CA VAL A 246 12.81 -1.40 -11.99
C VAL A 246 14.09 -1.59 -11.19
N ALA A 247 15.23 -1.22 -11.77
CA ALA A 247 16.54 -1.32 -11.11
C ALA A 247 17.08 0.07 -10.78
N ALA A 248 17.85 0.20 -9.70
CA ALA A 248 18.50 1.44 -9.36
C ALA A 248 19.98 1.23 -8.98
N THR A 249 20.79 2.24 -9.24
CA THR A 249 22.21 2.22 -8.88
C THR A 249 22.80 3.63 -8.77
N ASN A 250 23.81 3.77 -7.94
CA ASN A 250 24.72 4.93 -7.90
C ASN A 250 26.06 4.64 -8.62
N VAL A 251 26.28 3.37 -9.02
CA VAL A 251 27.50 2.93 -9.69
C VAL A 251 27.43 3.23 -11.18
N ASP A 252 28.56 3.62 -11.77
CA ASP A 252 28.74 3.68 -13.21
C ASP A 252 28.83 2.25 -13.77
N LEU A 253 27.70 1.77 -14.33
CA LEU A 253 27.61 0.40 -14.87
C LEU A 253 28.45 0.21 -16.12
N GLU A 254 28.66 1.25 -16.92
CA GLU A 254 29.50 1.22 -18.12
C GLU A 254 30.94 0.89 -17.74
N ASN A 255 31.49 1.57 -16.74
CA ASN A 255 32.81 1.29 -16.19
C ASN A 255 32.85 -0.10 -15.51
N ALA A 256 31.80 -0.49 -14.78
CA ALA A 256 31.71 -1.81 -14.17
C ALA A 256 31.70 -2.95 -15.21
N VAL A 257 31.12 -2.71 -16.39
CA VAL A 257 31.17 -3.67 -17.52
C VAL A 257 32.60 -3.76 -18.11
N GLN A 258 33.28 -2.63 -18.26
CA GLN A 258 34.67 -2.63 -18.73
C GLN A 258 35.61 -3.37 -17.79
N ASP A 259 35.40 -3.20 -16.49
CA ASP A 259 36.17 -3.87 -15.43
C ASP A 259 35.79 -5.37 -15.23
N GLY A 260 34.80 -5.88 -15.96
CA GLY A 260 34.30 -7.24 -15.81
C GLY A 260 33.53 -7.52 -14.52
N ARG A 261 33.21 -6.48 -13.72
CA ARG A 261 32.40 -6.59 -12.48
C ARG A 261 30.91 -6.72 -12.75
N PHE A 262 30.46 -6.20 -13.91
CA PHE A 262 29.08 -6.28 -14.35
C PHE A 262 28.98 -6.89 -15.77
N ARG A 263 28.03 -7.79 -15.99
CA ARG A 263 27.86 -8.47 -17.28
C ARG A 263 27.29 -7.51 -18.30
N ARG A 264 27.87 -7.52 -19.52
CA ARG A 264 27.44 -6.68 -20.63
C ARG A 264 26.01 -7.01 -21.09
N ASP A 265 25.67 -8.31 -21.15
CA ASP A 265 24.34 -8.77 -21.56
C ASP A 265 23.23 -8.28 -20.58
N LEU A 266 23.48 -8.38 -19.29
CA LEU A 266 22.57 -7.87 -18.26
C LEU A 266 22.44 -6.33 -18.33
N TYR A 267 23.55 -5.62 -18.55
CA TYR A 267 23.52 -4.17 -18.68
C TYR A 267 22.55 -3.73 -19.78
N TYR A 268 22.65 -4.29 -21.01
CA TYR A 268 21.75 -3.94 -22.10
C TYR A 268 20.28 -4.34 -21.83
N ARG A 269 20.03 -5.37 -21.05
CA ARG A 269 18.68 -5.78 -20.69
C ARG A 269 18.05 -4.89 -19.61
N LEU A 270 18.87 -4.29 -18.75
CA LEU A 270 18.43 -3.32 -17.75
C LEU A 270 18.30 -1.90 -18.31
N HIS A 271 19.23 -1.50 -19.19
CA HIS A 271 19.33 -0.16 -19.76
C HIS A 271 18.42 0.03 -20.98
N VAL A 272 17.11 -0.26 -20.82
CA VAL A 272 16.09 -0.01 -21.87
C VAL A 272 15.57 1.41 -21.79
N VAL A 273 15.22 1.86 -20.58
CA VAL A 273 14.86 3.25 -20.29
C VAL A 273 15.65 3.71 -19.08
N GLU A 274 16.39 4.81 -19.24
CA GLU A 274 17.13 5.42 -18.12
C GLU A 274 16.38 6.63 -17.57
N ILE A 275 16.28 6.72 -16.24
CA ILE A 275 15.83 7.91 -15.51
C ILE A 275 16.96 8.35 -14.60
N LYS A 276 17.55 9.53 -14.88
CA LYS A 276 18.63 10.08 -14.07
C LYS A 276 18.06 11.08 -13.07
N VAL A 277 18.19 10.76 -11.77
CA VAL A 277 17.73 11.63 -10.67
C VAL A 277 18.87 12.60 -10.31
N PRO A 278 18.63 13.93 -10.41
CA PRO A 278 19.67 14.91 -10.08
C PRO A 278 19.99 14.92 -8.59
N SER A 279 21.24 15.27 -8.26
CA SER A 279 21.65 15.50 -6.88
C SER A 279 20.95 16.73 -6.30
N LEU A 280 20.87 16.83 -4.97
CA LEU A 280 20.18 17.96 -4.34
C LEU A 280 20.90 19.31 -4.60
N ARG A 281 22.23 19.30 -4.76
CA ARG A 281 23.01 20.48 -5.14
C ARG A 281 22.72 20.99 -6.55
N ASP A 282 22.24 20.14 -7.45
CA ASP A 282 21.86 20.50 -8.83
C ASP A 282 20.40 21.01 -8.92
N ARG A 283 19.63 20.93 -7.81
CA ARG A 283 18.25 21.41 -7.67
C ARG A 283 18.03 22.17 -6.37
N LYS A 284 18.91 23.11 -6.07
CA LYS A 284 18.87 23.88 -4.80
C LYS A 284 17.54 24.60 -4.58
N GLU A 285 16.84 24.95 -5.63
CA GLU A 285 15.51 25.56 -5.60
C GLU A 285 14.43 24.65 -4.95
N ASP A 286 14.65 23.33 -4.90
CA ASP A 286 13.75 22.38 -4.23
C ASP A 286 14.03 22.29 -2.72
N ILE A 287 15.16 22.79 -2.21
CA ILE A 287 15.57 22.67 -0.80
C ILE A 287 14.54 23.28 0.14
N PRO A 288 14.05 24.53 -0.07
CA PRO A 288 13.05 25.11 0.84
C PRO A 288 11.75 24.31 0.88
N LEU A 289 11.30 23.81 -0.27
CA LEU A 289 10.09 22.98 -0.37
C LEU A 289 10.25 21.68 0.39
N LEU A 290 11.38 20.98 0.20
CA LEU A 290 11.69 19.72 0.90
C LEU A 290 11.86 19.95 2.40
N ALA A 291 12.55 21.03 2.80
CA ALA A 291 12.78 21.36 4.20
C ALA A 291 11.46 21.60 4.93
N ASN A 292 10.57 22.42 4.37
CA ASN A 292 9.26 22.70 4.95
C ASN A 292 8.39 21.45 5.02
N TYR A 293 8.40 20.63 3.98
CA TYR A 293 7.65 19.35 3.97
C TYR A 293 8.12 18.40 5.10
N PHE A 294 9.43 18.23 5.27
CA PHE A 294 9.95 17.39 6.35
C PHE A 294 9.68 18.00 7.72
N LEU A 295 9.80 19.32 7.86
CA LEU A 295 9.50 20.01 9.12
C LEU A 295 8.04 19.79 9.55
N GLU A 296 7.09 20.02 8.65
CA GLU A 296 5.66 19.85 8.93
C GLU A 296 5.36 18.41 9.34
N ARG A 297 5.83 17.44 8.57
CA ARG A 297 5.61 16.02 8.83
C ARG A 297 6.22 15.58 10.16
N LEU A 298 7.51 15.86 10.39
CA LEU A 298 8.23 15.44 11.59
C LEU A 298 7.72 16.17 12.85
N SER A 299 7.35 17.44 12.73
CA SER A 299 6.74 18.18 13.84
C SER A 299 5.40 17.55 14.26
N HIS A 300 4.59 17.12 13.30
CA HIS A 300 3.34 16.41 13.57
C HIS A 300 3.60 15.04 14.22
N GLU A 301 4.56 14.27 13.72
CA GLU A 301 4.92 12.94 14.26
C GLU A 301 5.41 13.03 15.73
N VAL A 302 6.19 14.07 16.07
CA VAL A 302 6.74 14.29 17.41
C VAL A 302 5.74 15.05 18.33
N GLY A 303 4.67 15.62 17.78
CA GLY A 303 3.70 16.41 18.53
C GLY A 303 4.23 17.80 18.94
N ARG A 304 5.24 18.33 18.24
CA ARG A 304 5.81 19.67 18.48
C ARG A 304 5.22 20.70 17.52
N ARG A 305 5.04 21.92 18.01
CA ARG A 305 4.67 23.08 17.18
C ARG A 305 5.92 23.88 16.85
N ILE A 306 6.43 23.72 15.63
CA ILE A 306 7.56 24.47 15.08
C ILE A 306 7.03 25.32 13.93
N ARG A 307 7.28 26.64 13.97
CA ARG A 307 6.71 27.61 13.03
C ARG A 307 7.41 27.60 11.65
N GLY A 308 8.70 27.25 11.64
CA GLY A 308 9.50 27.29 10.42
C GLY A 308 11.00 27.32 10.69
N PHE A 309 11.73 27.74 9.68
CA PHE A 309 13.16 27.97 9.73
C PHE A 309 13.43 29.49 9.78
N SER A 310 14.41 29.91 10.55
CA SER A 310 14.91 31.30 10.45
C SER A 310 15.52 31.56 9.07
N ASP A 311 15.58 32.83 8.66
CA ASP A 311 16.19 33.20 7.38
C ASP A 311 17.68 32.78 7.29
N GLU A 312 18.38 32.81 8.42
CA GLU A 312 19.75 32.36 8.54
C GLU A 312 19.88 30.85 8.33
N ALA A 313 19.02 30.07 8.98
CA ALA A 313 18.97 28.62 8.84
C ALA A 313 18.67 28.24 7.38
N MET A 314 17.65 28.84 6.76
CA MET A 314 17.30 28.58 5.38
C MET A 314 18.43 28.92 4.41
N ARG A 315 19.11 30.06 4.61
CA ARG A 315 20.30 30.43 3.80
C ARG A 315 21.44 29.42 3.95
N LYS A 316 21.65 28.88 5.14
CA LYS A 316 22.66 27.84 5.39
C LYS A 316 22.30 26.52 4.69
N LEU A 317 21.04 26.10 4.77
CA LEU A 317 20.52 24.93 4.03
C LEU A 317 20.74 25.05 2.51
N MET A 318 20.47 26.23 1.94
CA MET A 318 20.64 26.51 0.50
C MET A 318 22.10 26.53 0.03
N ARG A 319 23.07 26.87 0.92
CA ARG A 319 24.50 26.96 0.58
C ARG A 319 25.20 25.61 0.65
N TYR A 320 24.71 24.70 1.47
CA TYR A 320 25.34 23.40 1.68
C TYR A 320 25.16 22.48 0.44
N ASP A 321 26.14 21.63 0.18
CA ASP A 321 26.17 20.80 -1.03
C ASP A 321 25.50 19.43 -0.91
N TRP A 322 25.08 19.06 0.30
CA TRP A 322 24.29 17.87 0.59
C TRP A 322 24.87 16.59 -0.01
N PRO A 323 26.06 16.11 0.41
CA PRO A 323 26.63 14.87 -0.12
C PRO A 323 25.75 13.65 0.11
N GLY A 324 24.94 13.62 1.19
CA GLY A 324 23.90 12.60 1.44
C GLY A 324 22.52 12.94 0.87
N ASN A 325 22.44 14.00 0.04
CA ASN A 325 21.25 14.44 -0.66
C ASN A 325 20.03 14.64 0.25
N VAL A 326 18.85 14.22 -0.20
CA VAL A 326 17.57 14.38 0.52
C VAL A 326 17.54 13.56 1.83
N ARG A 327 18.26 12.42 1.87
CA ARG A 327 18.37 11.63 3.10
C ARG A 327 19.10 12.41 4.20
N GLU A 328 20.18 13.06 3.89
CA GLU A 328 20.92 13.90 4.83
C GLU A 328 20.09 15.12 5.29
N LEU A 329 19.44 15.81 4.36
CA LEU A 329 18.54 16.91 4.66
C LEU A 329 17.42 16.48 5.63
N LYS A 330 16.75 15.36 5.36
CA LYS A 330 15.72 14.80 6.24
C LYS A 330 16.27 14.50 7.64
N ASN A 331 17.40 13.81 7.73
CA ASN A 331 18.01 13.43 9.01
C ASN A 331 18.44 14.66 9.83
N LEU A 332 18.92 15.72 9.18
CA LEU A 332 19.27 16.97 9.84
C LEU A 332 18.02 17.63 10.42
N ILE A 333 16.95 17.75 9.64
CA ILE A 333 15.70 18.35 10.11
C ILE A 333 15.08 17.51 11.24
N GLU A 334 15.09 16.18 11.12
CA GLU A 334 14.62 15.27 12.16
C GLU A 334 15.35 15.50 13.48
N ARG A 335 16.69 15.62 13.42
CA ARG A 335 17.49 15.93 14.59
C ARG A 335 17.14 17.29 15.19
N ALA A 336 16.97 18.32 14.37
CA ALA A 336 16.57 19.66 14.84
C ALA A 336 15.17 19.65 15.47
N VAL A 337 14.22 18.91 14.90
CA VAL A 337 12.87 18.76 15.47
C VAL A 337 12.89 18.01 16.79
N VAL A 338 13.70 16.96 16.94
CA VAL A 338 13.75 16.11 18.15
C VAL A 338 14.54 16.81 19.27
N LEU A 339 15.70 17.40 18.97
CA LEU A 339 16.62 17.95 19.97
C LEU A 339 16.42 19.44 20.23
N GLY A 340 15.91 20.20 19.25
CA GLY A 340 15.68 21.64 19.39
C GLY A 340 14.68 21.94 20.54
N THR A 341 14.80 23.13 21.12
CA THR A 341 13.92 23.58 22.22
C THR A 341 13.04 24.77 21.83
N SER A 342 13.35 25.43 20.73
CA SER A 342 12.65 26.61 20.23
C SER A 342 11.44 26.26 19.33
N GLU A 343 10.56 27.25 19.11
CA GLU A 343 9.46 27.16 18.16
C GLU A 343 9.89 27.45 16.70
N GLU A 344 11.15 27.76 16.49
CA GLU A 344 11.74 28.04 15.19
C GLU A 344 13.12 27.39 15.11
N ILE A 345 13.42 26.75 13.97
CA ILE A 345 14.74 26.15 13.74
C ILE A 345 15.72 27.26 13.33
N THR A 346 16.79 27.37 14.10
CA THR A 346 17.85 28.36 13.88
C THR A 346 19.09 27.72 13.24
N GLU A 347 20.10 28.53 12.89
CA GLU A 347 21.35 28.04 12.31
C GLU A 347 22.20 27.17 13.25
N THR A 348 21.89 27.19 14.55
CA THR A 348 22.60 26.45 15.61
C THR A 348 21.99 25.09 15.93
N ASP A 349 20.77 24.84 15.49
CA ASP A 349 20.06 23.58 15.66
C ASP A 349 20.50 22.55 14.59
#